data_c24600f5f2da7d0a2fafd4e4e4aecf3b
#
_entry.id   c24600f5f2da7d0a2fafd4e4e4aecf3b
#
_cell.length_a   1.000
_cell.length_b   1.000
_cell.length_c   1.000
_cell.angle_alpha   90.00
_cell.angle_beta   90.00
_cell.angle_gamma   90.00
#
_symmetry.space_group_name_H-M   'P 1'
#
loop_
_entity.id
_entity.type
_entity.pdbx_description
1 polymer ?
#
loop_
_entity_poly.entity_id
_entity_poly.type
_entity_poly.pdbx_seq_one_letter_code
_entity_poly.pdbx_strand_id
1 'polypeptide(L)'
;MKTNFKILIIALAVSTLVSCDKFLSLTPPHQMTLDNAISTYDGAVSVLNGMYASLSTGSGTSIRDYFGGGPFVALSAQAGVSKTNSTYYYKHLYTSTYAAVSNYWTHWYGCVNSANAAIMGIENLSEDKFPTSGTKAAMLGEARAFRAWVYSHLLWCYSHFWADDEYGVLWREEVASLDNILSDRLSVKESYEKIFADIDAGIAVLPDYTTSKKISKQMAQVIKAKLLLNRGWTGDYQAALEIVNSVLSTAPATFKMDPDMVNMYKDAWDSQEVLFARYMEDGAGRAYGEGTYSQMIIQAGDKWTTANQNNPSPLTSFQAEFASWITADPRYDATMGWARAISATGILYFCPTKLAREGRPTTDHMNDKFATYYFRFPELYLLQAELRARTNASIASCIEPINTMRSKRTNPVLPALATPASREELMELIFKEYCLELYMENGSEWFAALRFQKNNQPILYLLKPDVEPIDPNMYCWPIPSSETSTNQFIKPNPGYDN
;
A
#
# COMPACT_ATOMS: atom_id res chain seq x y z
N MET A 1 -48.05 -38.68 52.77
CA MET A 1 -46.74 -38.93 52.07
C MET A 1 -46.65 -38.36 50.65
N LYS A 2 -47.71 -38.34 49.85
CA LYS A 2 -47.61 -37.83 48.44
C LYS A 2 -47.47 -36.31 48.34
N THR A 3 -47.92 -35.54 49.32
CA THR A 3 -47.84 -34.07 49.27
C THR A 3 -46.43 -33.53 49.60
N ASN A 4 -45.75 -34.16 50.55
CA ASN A 4 -44.40 -33.73 50.96
C ASN A 4 -43.33 -34.07 49.90
N PHE A 5 -43.59 -35.09 49.07
CA PHE A 5 -42.67 -35.46 47.96
C PHE A 5 -42.76 -34.50 46.81
N LYS A 6 -43.94 -33.88 46.54
CA LYS A 6 -44.09 -32.83 45.48
C LYS A 6 -43.46 -31.53 45.91
N ILE A 7 -43.49 -31.16 47.18
CA ILE A 7 -42.84 -29.96 47.71
C ILE A 7 -41.30 -30.12 47.65
N LEU A 8 -40.78 -31.30 47.90
CA LEU A 8 -39.34 -31.55 47.82
C LEU A 8 -38.82 -31.49 46.38
N ILE A 9 -39.60 -31.96 45.39
CA ILE A 9 -39.25 -31.89 43.97
C ILE A 9 -39.28 -30.43 43.48
N ILE A 10 -40.26 -29.64 43.91
CA ILE A 10 -40.33 -28.21 43.54
C ILE A 10 -39.19 -27.41 44.18
N ALA A 11 -38.82 -27.70 45.43
CA ALA A 11 -37.69 -27.07 46.11
C ALA A 11 -36.35 -27.41 45.43
N LEU A 12 -36.19 -28.66 44.95
CA LEU A 12 -35.00 -29.05 44.22
C LEU A 12 -34.91 -28.45 42.79
N ALA A 13 -36.06 -28.28 42.12
CA ALA A 13 -36.14 -27.64 40.81
C ALA A 13 -35.89 -26.11 40.86
N VAL A 14 -36.24 -25.44 41.96
CA VAL A 14 -35.99 -24.00 42.15
C VAL A 14 -34.51 -23.75 42.53
N SER A 15 -33.85 -24.66 43.23
CA SER A 15 -32.42 -24.55 43.57
C SER A 15 -31.48 -24.76 42.39
N THR A 16 -31.95 -25.34 41.27
CA THR A 16 -31.14 -25.44 40.03
C THR A 16 -31.22 -24.22 39.12
N LEU A 17 -32.13 -23.25 39.38
CA LEU A 17 -32.25 -22.01 38.62
C LEU A 17 -31.38 -20.85 39.15
N VAL A 18 -30.71 -21.03 40.27
CA VAL A 18 -29.77 -20.04 40.84
C VAL A 18 -28.35 -20.45 40.60
N SER A 19 -28.05 -21.12 39.46
CA SER A 19 -26.73 -21.56 39.14
C SER A 19 -26.09 -20.66 38.08
N CYS A 20 -25.24 -19.79 38.56
CA CYS A 20 -23.95 -19.45 37.90
C CYS A 20 -23.96 -18.59 36.65
N ASP A 21 -24.46 -17.37 36.72
CA ASP A 21 -23.94 -16.31 35.85
C ASP A 21 -22.42 -16.09 36.11
N LYS A 22 -21.95 -16.32 37.33
CA LYS A 22 -20.51 -16.22 37.64
C LYS A 22 -19.63 -17.32 37.08
N PHE A 23 -20.18 -18.48 36.70
CA PHE A 23 -19.40 -19.59 36.14
C PHE A 23 -19.29 -19.51 34.63
N LEU A 24 -20.21 -18.81 33.97
CA LEU A 24 -20.18 -18.52 32.53
C LEU A 24 -19.31 -17.30 32.21
N SER A 25 -18.98 -16.49 33.20
CA SER A 25 -18.10 -15.32 33.09
C SER A 25 -16.67 -15.55 33.56
N LEU A 26 -16.28 -16.76 33.97
CA LEU A 26 -14.90 -17.09 34.25
C LEU A 26 -14.13 -17.27 32.94
N THR A 27 -13.50 -16.20 32.50
CA THR A 27 -12.42 -16.29 31.50
C THR A 27 -11.35 -17.27 32.03
N PRO A 28 -10.98 -18.32 31.30
CA PRO A 28 -9.91 -19.22 31.72
C PRO A 28 -8.65 -18.38 31.99
N PRO A 29 -7.96 -18.56 33.13
CA PRO A 29 -6.84 -17.72 33.53
C PRO A 29 -5.63 -17.78 32.59
N HIS A 30 -5.67 -18.64 31.57
CA HIS A 30 -4.67 -18.78 30.51
C HIS A 30 -5.19 -18.51 29.08
N GLN A 31 -6.43 -18.05 28.90
CA GLN A 31 -6.88 -17.52 27.63
C GLN A 31 -6.65 -16.00 27.62
N MET A 32 -5.72 -15.56 26.79
CA MET A 32 -5.57 -14.15 26.46
C MET A 32 -6.85 -13.73 25.72
N THR A 33 -7.74 -13.03 26.40
CA THR A 33 -8.80 -12.25 25.78
C THR A 33 -8.25 -10.89 25.43
N LEU A 34 -8.81 -10.21 24.44
CA LEU A 34 -8.41 -8.84 24.08
C LEU A 34 -8.41 -7.91 25.33
N ASP A 35 -9.36 -8.09 26.26
CA ASP A 35 -9.48 -7.26 27.46
C ASP A 35 -8.37 -7.48 28.51
N ASN A 36 -7.74 -8.65 28.53
CA ASN A 36 -6.65 -8.96 29.46
C ASN A 36 -5.28 -9.06 28.81
N ALA A 37 -5.19 -9.06 27.48
CA ALA A 37 -3.96 -9.18 26.73
C ALA A 37 -3.07 -7.94 26.86
N ILE A 38 -3.65 -6.76 27.08
CA ILE A 38 -2.93 -5.48 27.13
C ILE A 38 -3.16 -4.83 28.49
N SER A 39 -2.44 -5.29 29.49
CA SER A 39 -2.47 -4.77 30.85
C SER A 39 -1.20 -4.01 31.24
N THR A 40 -0.20 -3.97 30.35
CA THR A 40 1.13 -3.37 30.57
C THR A 40 1.58 -2.59 29.34
N TYR A 41 2.58 -1.73 29.53
CA TYR A 41 3.27 -1.03 28.44
C TYR A 41 3.87 -2.01 27.42
N ASP A 42 4.51 -3.08 27.86
CA ASP A 42 5.07 -4.11 26.98
C ASP A 42 3.99 -4.81 26.16
N GLY A 43 2.79 -4.99 26.74
CA GLY A 43 1.61 -5.47 26.02
C GLY A 43 1.18 -4.48 24.92
N ALA A 44 1.15 -3.19 25.22
CA ALA A 44 0.87 -2.15 24.24
C ALA A 44 1.90 -2.10 23.10
N VAL A 45 3.18 -2.22 23.43
CA VAL A 45 4.28 -2.32 22.43
C VAL A 45 4.09 -3.57 21.55
N SER A 46 3.74 -4.69 22.18
CA SER A 46 3.56 -5.97 21.48
C SER A 46 2.40 -5.93 20.48
N VAL A 47 1.25 -5.32 20.84
CA VAL A 47 0.11 -5.19 19.92
C VAL A 47 0.41 -4.23 18.78
N LEU A 48 1.15 -3.16 19.04
CA LEU A 48 1.59 -2.22 18.00
C LEU A 48 2.55 -2.91 17.00
N ASN A 49 3.48 -3.70 17.49
CA ASN A 49 4.35 -4.53 16.64
C ASN A 49 3.56 -5.59 15.86
N GLY A 50 2.54 -6.19 16.49
CA GLY A 50 1.61 -7.11 15.84
C GLY A 50 0.82 -6.47 14.70
N MET A 51 0.48 -5.18 14.84
CA MET A 51 -0.15 -4.41 13.77
C MET A 51 0.77 -4.31 12.53
N TYR A 52 2.05 -4.00 12.70
CA TYR A 52 3.01 -4.01 11.58
C TYR A 52 3.26 -5.42 11.04
N ALA A 53 3.29 -6.44 11.91
CA ALA A 53 3.46 -7.82 11.49
C ALA A 53 2.28 -8.31 10.63
N SER A 54 1.09 -7.73 10.79
CA SER A 54 -0.07 -8.05 9.96
C SER A 54 0.15 -7.80 8.46
N LEU A 55 1.06 -6.89 8.11
CA LEU A 55 1.49 -6.67 6.72
C LEU A 55 2.15 -7.91 6.09
N SER A 56 2.58 -8.84 6.92
CA SER A 56 3.34 -10.03 6.51
C SER A 56 2.66 -11.35 6.87
N THR A 57 1.53 -11.31 7.59
CA THR A 57 0.85 -12.52 8.05
C THR A 57 0.04 -13.17 6.96
N GLY A 58 0.19 -14.49 6.83
CA GLY A 58 -0.58 -15.34 5.95
C GLY A 58 0.07 -16.71 5.82
N SER A 59 -0.75 -17.75 5.68
CA SER A 59 -0.29 -19.12 5.44
C SER A 59 -0.23 -19.38 3.95
N GLY A 60 0.96 -19.48 3.39
CA GLY A 60 1.15 -19.82 1.98
C GLY A 60 2.08 -18.84 1.24
N THR A 61 2.62 -19.32 0.14
CA THR A 61 3.64 -18.64 -0.66
C THR A 61 3.17 -17.34 -1.36
N SER A 62 1.87 -17.15 -1.47
CA SER A 62 1.27 -16.02 -2.22
C SER A 62 0.84 -14.82 -1.36
N ILE A 63 0.77 -14.97 -0.05
CA ILE A 63 0.17 -13.96 0.84
C ILE A 63 1.14 -12.82 1.18
N ARG A 64 2.43 -13.07 1.12
CA ARG A 64 3.47 -12.05 1.38
C ARG A 64 3.43 -10.88 0.41
N ASP A 65 2.85 -11.12 -0.75
CA ASP A 65 2.77 -10.14 -1.82
C ASP A 65 1.54 -9.24 -1.74
N TYR A 66 0.59 -9.53 -0.86
CA TYR A 66 -0.70 -8.82 -0.85
C TYR A 66 -0.60 -7.36 -0.42
N PHE A 67 0.33 -7.02 0.43
CA PHE A 67 0.49 -5.63 0.83
C PHE A 67 1.65 -4.91 0.12
N GLY A 68 2.44 -5.61 -0.62
CA GLY A 68 3.62 -5.01 -1.22
C GLY A 68 3.65 -5.20 -2.72
N GLY A 69 4.19 -6.34 -3.11
CA GLY A 69 4.48 -6.60 -4.49
C GLY A 69 3.27 -6.83 -5.36
N GLY A 70 2.38 -7.72 -4.93
CA GLY A 70 1.27 -8.17 -5.77
C GLY A 70 0.34 -7.05 -6.24
N PRO A 71 -0.23 -6.22 -5.34
CA PRO A 71 -1.07 -5.09 -5.75
C PRO A 71 -0.33 -4.09 -6.62
N PHE A 72 0.93 -3.78 -6.34
CA PHE A 72 1.67 -2.79 -7.11
C PHE A 72 2.04 -3.28 -8.50
N VAL A 73 2.38 -4.56 -8.63
CA VAL A 73 2.56 -5.21 -9.94
C VAL A 73 1.27 -5.22 -10.73
N ALA A 74 0.13 -5.54 -10.09
CA ALA A 74 -1.17 -5.51 -10.73
C ALA A 74 -1.54 -4.11 -11.22
N LEU A 75 -1.34 -3.07 -10.39
CA LEU A 75 -1.60 -1.69 -10.75
C LEU A 75 -0.65 -1.19 -11.84
N SER A 76 0.62 -1.60 -11.86
CA SER A 76 1.56 -1.28 -12.94
C SER A 76 1.14 -1.93 -14.26
N ALA A 77 0.68 -3.18 -14.24
CA ALA A 77 0.10 -3.84 -15.43
C ALA A 77 -1.20 -3.16 -15.88
N GLN A 78 -2.04 -2.75 -14.93
CA GLN A 78 -3.28 -2.03 -15.19
C GLN A 78 -3.02 -0.66 -15.80
N ALA A 79 -1.94 0.02 -15.43
CA ALA A 79 -1.48 1.25 -16.04
C ALA A 79 -0.99 1.06 -17.50
N GLY A 80 -0.65 -0.15 -17.90
CA GLY A 80 -0.08 -0.43 -19.21
C GLY A 80 1.44 -0.23 -19.30
N VAL A 81 2.09 0.06 -18.18
CA VAL A 81 3.54 0.21 -18.11
C VAL A 81 4.23 -1.14 -18.28
N SER A 82 3.66 -2.20 -17.75
CA SER A 82 4.14 -3.57 -17.92
C SER A 82 3.08 -4.46 -18.55
N LYS A 83 3.46 -5.23 -19.57
CA LYS A 83 2.60 -6.27 -20.17
C LYS A 83 2.73 -7.62 -19.47
N THR A 84 3.70 -7.75 -18.54
CA THR A 84 4.22 -9.04 -18.14
C THR A 84 3.35 -9.80 -17.18
N ASN A 85 2.39 -9.21 -16.50
CA ASN A 85 1.75 -10.02 -15.48
C ASN A 85 0.25 -9.99 -15.46
N SER A 86 -0.33 -10.46 -16.40
CA SER A 86 -1.72 -10.77 -16.41
C SER A 86 -2.49 -9.94 -17.41
N THR A 87 -2.73 -10.60 -18.48
CA THR A 87 -3.80 -10.27 -19.42
C THR A 87 -5.04 -9.74 -18.69
N TYR A 88 -5.34 -10.27 -17.49
CA TYR A 88 -6.49 -9.83 -16.69
C TYR A 88 -6.39 -8.37 -16.24
N TYR A 89 -5.28 -7.95 -15.59
CA TYR A 89 -5.12 -6.55 -15.17
C TYR A 89 -4.87 -5.62 -16.34
N TYR A 90 -4.02 -6.01 -17.26
CA TYR A 90 -3.72 -5.21 -18.45
C TYR A 90 -4.96 -4.92 -19.30
N LYS A 91 -5.83 -5.92 -19.48
CA LYS A 91 -7.08 -5.83 -20.27
C LYS A 91 -8.32 -5.50 -19.43
N HIS A 92 -8.18 -5.27 -18.13
CA HIS A 92 -9.29 -5.06 -17.20
C HIS A 92 -10.34 -6.19 -17.21
N LEU A 93 -9.90 -7.45 -17.30
CA LEU A 93 -10.76 -8.62 -17.32
C LEU A 93 -11.00 -9.25 -15.94
N TYR A 94 -10.54 -8.61 -14.88
CA TYR A 94 -10.79 -9.07 -13.52
C TYR A 94 -12.25 -8.84 -13.12
N THR A 95 -12.79 -9.78 -12.37
CA THR A 95 -14.19 -9.80 -11.91
C THR A 95 -14.26 -9.87 -10.39
N SER A 96 -15.46 -9.75 -9.82
CA SER A 96 -15.69 -9.92 -8.37
C SER A 96 -15.30 -11.31 -7.85
N THR A 97 -15.23 -12.31 -8.71
CA THR A 97 -14.81 -13.69 -8.38
C THR A 97 -13.31 -13.93 -8.55
N TYR A 98 -12.55 -12.92 -9.02
CA TYR A 98 -11.11 -13.08 -9.22
C TYR A 98 -10.37 -13.19 -7.88
N ALA A 99 -9.73 -14.33 -7.66
CA ALA A 99 -9.15 -14.67 -6.36
C ALA A 99 -8.17 -13.63 -5.80
N ALA A 100 -7.35 -13.00 -6.65
CA ALA A 100 -6.40 -11.98 -6.18
C ALA A 100 -7.12 -10.75 -5.62
N VAL A 101 -8.23 -10.32 -6.24
CA VAL A 101 -9.06 -9.19 -5.75
C VAL A 101 -9.60 -9.51 -4.35
N SER A 102 -10.15 -10.72 -4.16
CA SER A 102 -10.65 -11.17 -2.85
C SER A 102 -9.54 -11.28 -1.80
N ASN A 103 -8.37 -11.78 -2.20
CA ASN A 103 -7.25 -11.94 -1.29
C ASN A 103 -6.70 -10.60 -0.80
N TYR A 104 -6.57 -9.58 -1.67
CA TYR A 104 -6.12 -8.24 -1.27
C TYR A 104 -7.13 -7.58 -0.33
N TRP A 105 -8.42 -7.68 -0.61
CA TRP A 105 -9.49 -7.22 0.25
C TRP A 105 -9.39 -7.81 1.66
N THR A 106 -9.37 -9.13 1.74
CA THR A 106 -9.32 -9.86 3.02
C THR A 106 -8.07 -9.50 3.82
N HIS A 107 -6.92 -9.40 3.14
CA HIS A 107 -5.68 -9.06 3.80
C HIS A 107 -5.68 -7.64 4.38
N TRP A 108 -6.12 -6.65 3.60
CA TRP A 108 -6.17 -5.27 4.08
C TRP A 108 -7.17 -5.07 5.20
N TYR A 109 -8.34 -5.73 5.16
CA TYR A 109 -9.26 -5.71 6.31
C TYR A 109 -8.69 -6.44 7.52
N GLY A 110 -7.86 -7.45 7.36
CA GLY A 110 -7.07 -8.05 8.43
C GLY A 110 -6.11 -7.05 9.08
N CYS A 111 -5.46 -6.19 8.28
CA CYS A 111 -4.61 -5.11 8.79
C CYS A 111 -5.42 -4.02 9.52
N VAL A 112 -6.60 -3.65 9.00
CA VAL A 112 -7.54 -2.77 9.71
C VAL A 112 -7.92 -3.34 11.07
N ASN A 113 -8.27 -4.62 11.12
CA ASN A 113 -8.63 -5.28 12.38
C ASN A 113 -7.47 -5.30 13.39
N SER A 114 -6.25 -5.51 12.92
CA SER A 114 -5.05 -5.43 13.77
C SER A 114 -4.80 -4.01 14.30
N ALA A 115 -5.06 -2.98 13.48
CA ALA A 115 -4.98 -1.59 13.91
C ALA A 115 -6.06 -1.25 14.94
N ASN A 116 -7.30 -1.72 14.74
CA ASN A 116 -8.40 -1.54 15.69
C ASN A 116 -8.09 -2.21 17.04
N ALA A 117 -7.51 -3.41 17.02
CA ALA A 117 -7.07 -4.09 18.24
C ALA A 117 -5.97 -3.30 18.98
N ALA A 118 -5.02 -2.71 18.23
CA ALA A 118 -3.97 -1.87 18.81
C ALA A 118 -4.56 -0.59 19.43
N ILE A 119 -5.44 0.10 18.72
CA ILE A 119 -6.12 1.31 19.21
C ILE A 119 -6.90 0.99 20.50
N MET A 120 -7.78 0.01 20.45
CA MET A 120 -8.60 -0.39 21.58
C MET A 120 -7.76 -0.76 22.80
N GLY A 121 -6.75 -1.58 22.62
CA GLY A 121 -5.90 -2.04 23.72
C GLY A 121 -5.08 -0.92 24.35
N ILE A 122 -4.56 0.01 23.53
CA ILE A 122 -3.81 1.16 24.03
C ILE A 122 -4.74 2.17 24.70
N GLU A 123 -5.95 2.41 24.18
CA GLU A 123 -6.94 3.30 24.77
C GLU A 123 -7.36 2.84 26.16
N ASN A 124 -7.58 1.55 26.35
CA ASN A 124 -8.02 0.95 27.61
C ASN A 124 -6.91 0.93 28.68
N LEU A 125 -5.64 1.05 28.31
CA LEU A 125 -4.55 1.10 29.26
C LEU A 125 -4.43 2.48 29.90
N SER A 126 -4.37 2.55 31.23
CA SER A 126 -4.30 3.81 31.96
C SER A 126 -2.96 4.53 31.72
N GLU A 127 -2.97 5.87 31.76
CA GLU A 127 -1.80 6.73 31.43
C GLU A 127 -0.58 6.44 32.30
N ASP A 128 -0.78 6.06 33.57
CA ASP A 128 0.29 5.74 34.53
C ASP A 128 1.10 4.47 34.15
N LYS A 129 0.60 3.67 33.21
CA LYS A 129 1.32 2.50 32.69
C LYS A 129 2.39 2.86 31.66
N PHE A 130 2.35 4.07 31.12
CA PHE A 130 3.30 4.49 30.09
C PHE A 130 4.54 5.16 30.72
N PRO A 131 5.74 4.99 30.13
CA PRO A 131 6.98 5.42 30.74
C PRO A 131 7.14 6.95 30.86
N THR A 132 6.53 7.69 29.95
CA THR A 132 6.56 9.16 29.90
C THR A 132 5.26 9.73 29.40
N SER A 133 4.95 10.96 29.82
CA SER A 133 3.80 11.70 29.28
C SER A 133 3.90 11.81 27.76
N GLY A 134 2.76 11.63 27.09
CA GLY A 134 2.66 11.67 25.63
C GLY A 134 2.98 10.35 24.92
N THR A 135 3.57 9.36 25.59
CA THR A 135 3.86 8.04 24.97
C THR A 135 2.56 7.36 24.49
N LYS A 136 1.52 7.34 25.32
CA LYS A 136 0.22 6.79 24.95
C LYS A 136 -0.35 7.48 23.71
N ALA A 137 -0.34 8.81 23.71
CA ALA A 137 -0.83 9.61 22.59
C ALA A 137 -0.05 9.32 21.29
N ALA A 138 1.29 9.21 21.36
CA ALA A 138 2.12 8.87 20.20
C ALA A 138 1.80 7.47 19.66
N MET A 139 1.64 6.46 20.53
CA MET A 139 1.27 5.10 20.12
C MET A 139 -0.12 5.02 19.50
N LEU A 140 -1.10 5.75 20.04
CA LEU A 140 -2.44 5.88 19.45
C LEU A 140 -2.38 6.57 18.10
N GLY A 141 -1.60 7.65 17.98
CA GLY A 141 -1.38 8.35 16.71
C GLY A 141 -0.74 7.44 15.65
N GLU A 142 0.22 6.60 16.05
CA GLU A 142 0.86 5.62 15.19
C GLU A 142 -0.14 4.58 14.67
N ALA A 143 -0.97 4.02 15.55
CA ALA A 143 -1.98 3.03 15.18
C ALA A 143 -3.10 3.62 14.28
N ARG A 144 -3.54 4.84 14.56
CA ARG A 144 -4.52 5.56 13.72
C ARG A 144 -3.95 5.91 12.35
N ALA A 145 -2.74 6.44 12.29
CA ALA A 145 -2.08 6.74 11.02
C ALA A 145 -1.85 5.46 10.18
N PHE A 146 -1.54 4.33 10.82
CA PHE A 146 -1.45 3.03 10.14
C PHE A 146 -2.82 2.61 9.59
N ARG A 147 -3.88 2.70 10.39
CA ARG A 147 -5.25 2.38 9.94
C ARG A 147 -5.66 3.24 8.75
N ALA A 148 -5.40 4.53 8.81
CA ALA A 148 -5.66 5.45 7.71
C ALA A 148 -4.85 5.11 6.45
N TRP A 149 -3.59 4.71 6.60
CA TRP A 149 -2.76 4.28 5.49
C TRP A 149 -3.32 3.01 4.83
N VAL A 150 -3.76 2.02 5.62
CA VAL A 150 -4.43 0.83 5.09
C VAL A 150 -5.73 1.19 4.37
N TYR A 151 -6.55 2.05 4.97
CA TYR A 151 -7.79 2.52 4.34
C TYR A 151 -7.55 3.34 3.07
N SER A 152 -6.42 4.03 2.95
CA SER A 152 -6.08 4.70 1.68
C SER A 152 -5.93 3.71 0.53
N HIS A 153 -5.38 2.51 0.78
CA HIS A 153 -5.27 1.44 -0.22
C HIS A 153 -6.64 0.83 -0.54
N LEU A 154 -7.48 0.58 0.47
CA LEU A 154 -8.86 0.13 0.26
C LEU A 154 -9.66 1.15 -0.56
N LEU A 155 -9.52 2.43 -0.24
CA LEU A 155 -10.18 3.52 -0.96
C LEU A 155 -9.72 3.57 -2.43
N TRP A 156 -8.41 3.55 -2.68
CA TRP A 156 -7.86 3.65 -4.03
C TRP A 156 -8.12 2.41 -4.90
N CYS A 157 -8.20 1.24 -4.29
CA CYS A 157 -8.37 0.00 -5.04
C CYS A 157 -9.82 -0.47 -5.18
N TYR A 158 -10.72 -0.13 -4.24
CA TYR A 158 -12.08 -0.68 -4.23
C TYR A 158 -13.19 0.37 -4.18
N SER A 159 -12.86 1.65 -4.24
CA SER A 159 -13.83 2.75 -4.10
C SER A 159 -13.67 3.77 -5.22
N HIS A 160 -14.68 4.57 -5.46
CA HIS A 160 -14.66 5.66 -6.43
C HIS A 160 -13.89 6.88 -5.90
N PHE A 161 -12.63 6.70 -5.52
CA PHE A 161 -11.80 7.70 -4.84
C PHE A 161 -11.73 9.06 -5.56
N TRP A 162 -12.09 9.12 -6.85
CA TRP A 162 -12.10 10.31 -7.70
C TRP A 162 -13.45 11.05 -7.75
N ALA A 163 -14.52 10.41 -7.21
CA ALA A 163 -15.90 10.91 -7.29
C ALA A 163 -16.39 11.42 -5.92
N ASP A 164 -17.59 12.01 -5.91
CA ASP A 164 -18.34 12.35 -4.69
C ASP A 164 -19.67 11.59 -4.76
N ASP A 165 -19.62 10.30 -4.49
CA ASP A 165 -20.75 9.38 -4.57
C ASP A 165 -20.83 8.42 -3.38
N GLU A 166 -21.68 7.40 -3.46
CA GLU A 166 -21.95 6.44 -2.39
C GLU A 166 -20.96 5.25 -2.33
N TYR A 167 -19.99 5.15 -3.25
CA TYR A 167 -19.11 4.00 -3.39
C TYR A 167 -17.77 4.19 -2.67
N GLY A 168 -17.80 4.56 -1.37
CA GLY A 168 -16.63 4.69 -0.52
C GLY A 168 -16.17 3.36 0.08
N VAL A 169 -15.52 3.38 1.24
CA VAL A 169 -15.01 2.17 1.91
C VAL A 169 -16.04 1.59 2.88
N LEU A 170 -15.95 0.28 3.12
CA LEU A 170 -16.58 -0.36 4.27
C LEU A 170 -15.77 -0.01 5.53
N TRP A 171 -16.22 0.99 6.28
CA TRP A 171 -15.47 1.50 7.43
C TRP A 171 -15.71 0.66 8.69
N ARG A 172 -14.65 0.23 9.35
CA ARG A 172 -14.66 -0.51 10.62
C ARG A 172 -13.80 0.20 11.65
N GLU A 173 -14.39 0.63 12.74
CA GLU A 173 -13.70 1.32 13.85
C GLU A 173 -13.33 0.38 14.99
N GLU A 174 -13.98 -0.77 15.06
CA GLU A 174 -13.86 -1.75 16.14
C GLU A 174 -13.25 -3.04 15.62
N VAL A 175 -12.78 -3.87 16.54
CA VAL A 175 -12.40 -5.25 16.25
C VAL A 175 -13.61 -6.01 15.73
N ALA A 176 -13.44 -6.72 14.63
CA ALA A 176 -14.55 -7.43 13.99
C ALA A 176 -15.12 -8.53 14.90
N SER A 177 -16.44 -8.55 15.01
CA SER A 177 -17.24 -9.52 15.74
C SER A 177 -18.47 -9.91 14.91
N LEU A 178 -19.20 -10.93 15.34
CA LEU A 178 -20.44 -11.33 14.68
C LEU A 178 -21.51 -10.21 14.70
N ASP A 179 -21.45 -9.32 15.68
CA ASP A 179 -22.43 -8.25 15.87
C ASP A 179 -22.15 -7.01 15.00
N ASN A 180 -20.90 -6.81 14.56
CA ASN A 180 -20.48 -5.60 13.84
C ASN A 180 -19.87 -5.86 12.45
N ILE A 181 -19.79 -7.12 12.02
CA ILE A 181 -19.12 -7.45 10.76
C ILE A 181 -19.93 -7.07 9.52
N LEU A 182 -21.26 -7.03 9.62
CA LEU A 182 -22.15 -6.72 8.51
C LEU A 182 -22.56 -5.25 8.56
N SER A 183 -22.14 -4.47 7.57
CA SER A 183 -22.51 -3.06 7.44
C SER A 183 -22.40 -2.60 5.98
N ASP A 184 -23.03 -1.46 5.67
CA ASP A 184 -22.91 -0.82 4.37
C ASP A 184 -21.57 -0.06 4.26
N ARG A 185 -21.27 0.39 3.07
CA ARG A 185 -20.16 1.29 2.75
C ARG A 185 -20.52 2.72 3.13
N LEU A 186 -19.54 3.49 3.48
CA LEU A 186 -19.67 4.94 3.57
C LEU A 186 -19.75 5.54 2.16
N SER A 187 -20.23 6.77 2.05
CA SER A 187 -19.96 7.59 0.88
C SER A 187 -18.45 7.85 0.73
N VAL A 188 -18.02 8.22 -0.47
CA VAL A 188 -16.62 8.60 -0.71
C VAL A 188 -16.20 9.76 0.18
N LYS A 189 -17.08 10.76 0.32
CA LYS A 189 -16.83 11.92 1.19
C LYS A 189 -16.61 11.53 2.65
N GLU A 190 -17.52 10.74 3.23
CA GLU A 190 -17.39 10.25 4.61
C GLU A 190 -16.14 9.39 4.78
N SER A 191 -15.79 8.58 3.77
CA SER A 191 -14.57 7.79 3.78
C SER A 191 -13.32 8.67 3.91
N TYR A 192 -13.23 9.74 3.12
CA TYR A 192 -12.13 10.69 3.23
C TYR A 192 -12.12 11.41 4.59
N GLU A 193 -13.28 11.82 5.11
CA GLU A 193 -13.39 12.48 6.41
C GLU A 193 -12.85 11.58 7.54
N LYS A 194 -13.24 10.31 7.56
CA LYS A 194 -12.74 9.32 8.53
C LYS A 194 -11.24 9.07 8.42
N ILE A 195 -10.74 8.87 7.19
CA ILE A 195 -9.31 8.66 6.94
C ILE A 195 -8.50 9.90 7.35
N PHE A 196 -8.97 11.10 7.01
CA PHE A 196 -8.28 12.33 7.41
C PHE A 196 -8.29 12.56 8.92
N ALA A 197 -9.38 12.21 9.61
CA ALA A 197 -9.42 12.31 11.07
C ALA A 197 -8.35 11.43 11.74
N ASP A 198 -8.15 10.21 11.27
CA ASP A 198 -7.08 9.33 11.75
C ASP A 198 -5.67 9.86 11.41
N ILE A 199 -5.50 10.38 10.20
CA ILE A 199 -4.20 10.97 9.78
C ILE A 199 -3.87 12.20 10.60
N ASP A 200 -4.83 13.10 10.79
CA ASP A 200 -4.63 14.34 11.52
C ASP A 200 -4.35 14.09 13.01
N ALA A 201 -5.03 13.10 13.60
CA ALA A 201 -4.71 12.62 14.94
C ALA A 201 -3.27 12.10 15.02
N GLY A 202 -2.79 11.40 14.00
CA GLY A 202 -1.39 10.96 13.90
C GLY A 202 -0.43 12.13 13.76
N ILE A 203 -0.65 13.04 12.81
CA ILE A 203 0.24 14.19 12.55
C ILE A 203 0.43 15.04 13.80
N ALA A 204 -0.60 15.16 14.63
CA ALA A 204 -0.56 15.98 15.84
C ALA A 204 0.42 15.47 16.92
N VAL A 205 0.68 14.16 16.97
CA VAL A 205 1.39 13.52 18.07
C VAL A 205 2.59 12.65 17.67
N LEU A 206 2.68 12.27 16.39
CA LEU A 206 3.77 11.43 15.91
C LEU A 206 5.12 12.16 15.96
N PRO A 207 6.19 11.45 16.34
CA PRO A 207 7.54 11.96 16.22
C PRO A 207 7.95 12.12 14.74
N ASP A 208 8.97 12.93 14.53
CA ASP A 208 9.62 13.03 13.24
C ASP A 208 10.30 11.70 12.86
N TYR A 209 10.55 11.56 11.56
CA TYR A 209 11.17 10.36 11.00
C TYR A 209 12.50 10.00 11.67
N THR A 210 12.60 8.75 12.09
CA THR A 210 13.83 8.16 12.62
C THR A 210 14.15 6.83 11.93
N THR A 211 13.15 6.13 11.41
CA THR A 211 13.28 4.82 10.74
C THR A 211 12.18 4.61 9.74
N SER A 212 12.51 3.93 8.66
CA SER A 212 11.55 3.54 7.61
C SER A 212 10.66 2.35 7.98
N LYS A 213 10.84 1.77 9.17
CA LYS A 213 10.07 0.60 9.65
C LYS A 213 8.76 0.97 10.34
N LYS A 214 8.56 2.25 10.64
CA LYS A 214 7.38 2.77 11.35
C LYS A 214 6.83 4.01 10.68
N ILE A 215 5.53 4.23 10.85
CA ILE A 215 4.90 5.47 10.38
C ILE A 215 5.37 6.63 11.24
N SER A 216 5.97 7.63 10.60
CA SER A 216 6.39 8.89 11.19
C SER A 216 5.40 10.01 10.88
N LYS A 217 5.59 11.17 11.50
CA LYS A 217 4.84 12.39 11.16
C LYS A 217 4.94 12.72 9.67
N GLN A 218 6.13 12.65 9.08
CA GLN A 218 6.34 12.92 7.66
C GLN A 218 5.59 11.91 6.79
N MET A 219 5.54 10.62 7.18
CA MET A 219 4.77 9.64 6.43
C MET A 219 3.27 9.92 6.49
N ALA A 220 2.73 10.26 7.66
CA ALA A 220 1.32 10.65 7.80
C ALA A 220 0.98 11.89 6.95
N GLN A 221 1.86 12.90 6.93
CA GLN A 221 1.72 14.09 6.08
C GLN A 221 1.70 13.73 4.59
N VAL A 222 2.59 12.85 4.15
CA VAL A 222 2.66 12.43 2.75
C VAL A 222 1.43 11.63 2.34
N ILE A 223 0.94 10.72 3.18
CA ILE A 223 -0.32 10.01 2.92
C ILE A 223 -1.45 11.02 2.69
N LYS A 224 -1.56 12.04 3.55
CA LYS A 224 -2.56 13.08 3.40
C LYS A 224 -2.41 13.85 2.08
N ALA A 225 -1.20 14.23 1.72
CA ALA A 225 -0.94 14.93 0.46
C ALA A 225 -1.31 14.08 -0.77
N LYS A 226 -1.01 12.78 -0.76
CA LYS A 226 -1.39 11.85 -1.85
C LYS A 226 -2.90 11.64 -1.94
N LEU A 227 -3.58 11.55 -0.80
CA LEU A 227 -5.05 11.46 -0.77
C LEU A 227 -5.69 12.71 -1.37
N LEU A 228 -5.24 13.90 -0.97
CA LEU A 228 -5.71 15.16 -1.54
C LEU A 228 -5.43 15.26 -3.04
N LEU A 229 -4.21 14.89 -3.48
CA LEU A 229 -3.85 14.90 -4.89
C LEU A 229 -4.77 13.99 -5.73
N ASN A 230 -5.02 12.77 -5.26
CA ASN A 230 -5.84 11.80 -6.00
C ASN A 230 -7.35 12.13 -5.94
N ARG A 231 -7.82 12.77 -4.87
CA ARG A 231 -9.19 13.26 -4.76
C ARG A 231 -9.45 14.44 -5.70
N GLY A 232 -8.58 15.44 -5.67
CA GLY A 232 -8.60 16.58 -6.59
C GLY A 232 -9.80 17.51 -6.47
N TRP A 233 -10.45 17.59 -5.30
CA TRP A 233 -11.55 18.53 -5.06
C TRP A 233 -11.04 19.94 -4.88
N THR A 234 -11.97 20.90 -4.88
CA THR A 234 -11.61 22.33 -4.76
C THR A 234 -10.75 22.59 -3.51
N GLY A 235 -9.56 23.16 -3.73
CA GLY A 235 -8.59 23.46 -2.67
C GLY A 235 -7.60 22.33 -2.36
N ASP A 236 -7.84 21.11 -2.79
CA ASP A 236 -7.00 19.95 -2.46
C ASP A 236 -5.56 20.09 -2.96
N TYR A 237 -5.38 20.55 -4.20
CA TYR A 237 -4.03 20.69 -4.76
C TYR A 237 -3.20 21.72 -4.01
N GLN A 238 -3.82 22.81 -3.58
CA GLN A 238 -3.13 23.82 -2.79
C GLN A 238 -2.76 23.29 -1.41
N ALA A 239 -3.69 22.64 -0.72
CA ALA A 239 -3.45 22.03 0.59
C ALA A 239 -2.37 20.94 0.52
N ALA A 240 -2.40 20.09 -0.52
CA ALA A 240 -1.37 19.09 -0.75
C ALA A 240 0.01 19.71 -1.00
N LEU A 241 0.08 20.80 -1.78
CA LEU A 241 1.32 21.52 -2.07
C LEU A 241 1.94 22.11 -0.79
N GLU A 242 1.13 22.68 0.09
CA GLU A 242 1.58 23.20 1.38
C GLU A 242 2.17 22.10 2.27
N ILE A 243 1.51 20.94 2.33
CA ILE A 243 2.03 19.76 3.07
C ILE A 243 3.37 19.31 2.47
N VAL A 244 3.47 19.14 1.16
CA VAL A 244 4.71 18.68 0.50
C VAL A 244 5.84 19.68 0.71
N ASN A 245 5.58 20.99 0.60
CA ASN A 245 6.55 22.02 0.88
C ASN A 245 7.01 21.99 2.34
N SER A 246 6.09 21.78 3.28
CA SER A 246 6.41 21.63 4.70
C SER A 246 7.32 20.42 4.95
N VAL A 247 7.00 19.26 4.38
CA VAL A 247 7.85 18.05 4.53
C VAL A 247 9.23 18.28 3.94
N LEU A 248 9.34 18.85 2.74
CA LEU A 248 10.63 19.17 2.11
C LEU A 248 11.50 20.13 2.93
N SER A 249 10.88 21.11 3.59
CA SER A 249 11.60 22.13 4.37
C SER A 249 11.96 21.67 5.79
N THR A 250 11.23 20.71 6.36
CA THR A 250 11.39 20.26 7.75
C THR A 250 11.88 18.80 7.85
N ALA A 251 12.18 18.15 6.72
CA ALA A 251 12.69 16.78 6.73
C ALA A 251 13.97 16.71 7.60
N PRO A 252 14.06 15.75 8.52
CA PRO A 252 15.26 15.55 9.30
C PRO A 252 16.44 15.16 8.39
N ALA A 253 17.67 15.47 8.81
CA ALA A 253 18.88 15.20 8.03
C ALA A 253 19.08 13.72 7.67
N THR A 254 18.42 12.84 8.42
CA THR A 254 18.40 11.38 8.22
C THR A 254 17.41 10.93 7.13
N PHE A 255 16.56 11.84 6.63
CA PHE A 255 15.62 11.56 5.53
C PHE A 255 15.90 12.50 4.36
N LYS A 256 16.57 12.02 3.35
CA LYS A 256 17.03 12.79 2.16
C LYS A 256 17.30 11.88 0.98
N MET A 257 17.48 12.48 -0.20
CA MET A 257 17.89 11.75 -1.40
C MET A 257 19.17 10.95 -1.17
N ASP A 258 19.17 9.70 -1.62
CA ASP A 258 20.38 8.90 -1.76
C ASP A 258 21.05 9.24 -3.10
N PRO A 259 22.33 9.62 -3.13
CA PRO A 259 23.00 9.93 -4.39
C PRO A 259 23.19 8.72 -5.30
N ASP A 260 23.28 7.52 -4.73
CA ASP A 260 23.49 6.27 -5.45
C ASP A 260 22.20 5.43 -5.47
N MET A 261 21.43 5.55 -6.56
CA MET A 261 20.19 4.83 -6.74
C MET A 261 20.40 3.30 -6.84
N VAL A 262 21.51 2.86 -7.39
CA VAL A 262 21.84 1.43 -7.50
C VAL A 262 22.08 0.84 -6.10
N ASN A 263 22.86 1.52 -5.27
CA ASN A 263 23.10 1.09 -3.89
C ASN A 263 21.86 1.19 -3.04
N MET A 264 21.02 2.20 -3.24
CA MET A 264 19.75 2.33 -2.54
C MET A 264 18.87 1.08 -2.66
N TYR A 265 18.77 0.49 -3.86
CA TYR A 265 18.04 -0.76 -4.05
C TYR A 265 18.77 -2.00 -3.56
N LYS A 266 20.10 -2.00 -3.57
CA LYS A 266 20.92 -3.09 -3.04
C LYS A 266 20.90 -3.15 -1.52
N ASP A 267 20.87 -2.00 -0.87
CA ASP A 267 20.93 -1.84 0.59
C ASP A 267 19.77 -1.03 1.16
N ALA A 268 18.59 -1.39 0.70
CA ALA A 268 17.32 -0.71 1.02
C ALA A 268 17.07 -0.52 2.53
N TRP A 269 17.65 -1.40 3.35
CA TRP A 269 17.45 -1.37 4.80
C TRP A 269 18.10 -0.19 5.48
N ASP A 270 19.17 0.33 4.90
CA ASP A 270 19.97 1.41 5.48
C ASP A 270 19.89 2.72 4.66
N SER A 271 19.06 2.73 3.59
CA SER A 271 18.94 3.92 2.77
C SER A 271 18.17 5.03 3.49
N GLN A 272 18.79 6.21 3.54
CA GLN A 272 18.18 7.44 4.06
C GLN A 272 17.05 8.01 3.20
N GLU A 273 16.84 7.45 2.02
CA GLU A 273 15.82 7.91 1.06
C GLU A 273 14.44 7.29 1.33
N VAL A 274 14.39 6.16 2.03
CA VAL A 274 13.16 5.42 2.27
C VAL A 274 12.44 5.99 3.49
N LEU A 275 11.26 6.56 3.28
CA LEU A 275 10.42 7.07 4.37
C LEU A 275 9.64 5.96 5.06
N PHE A 276 9.08 5.05 4.28
CA PHE A 276 8.38 3.90 4.80
C PHE A 276 8.47 2.72 3.83
N ALA A 277 8.84 1.58 4.37
CA ALA A 277 8.91 0.33 3.62
C ALA A 277 8.64 -0.87 4.53
N ARG A 278 8.13 -1.93 3.91
CA ARG A 278 8.13 -3.25 4.52
C ARG A 278 9.47 -3.91 4.25
N TYR A 279 10.15 -4.27 5.30
CA TYR A 279 11.39 -5.02 5.25
C TYR A 279 11.13 -6.49 5.50
N MET A 280 11.81 -7.33 4.73
CA MET A 280 11.69 -8.77 4.83
C MET A 280 13.05 -9.35 5.04
N GLU A 281 13.24 -10.00 6.19
CA GLU A 281 14.43 -10.78 6.50
C GLU A 281 14.28 -12.20 6.05
N ASP A 282 15.31 -12.71 5.44
CA ASP A 282 15.41 -14.12 5.12
C ASP A 282 15.85 -14.93 6.35
N GLY A 283 15.65 -16.23 6.32
CA GLY A 283 16.10 -17.16 7.36
C GLY A 283 15.00 -17.83 8.18
N ALA A 284 13.73 -17.44 8.05
CA ALA A 284 12.62 -18.08 8.78
C ALA A 284 11.77 -19.05 7.94
N GLY A 285 12.39 -19.82 7.04
CA GLY A 285 11.67 -20.74 6.15
C GLY A 285 10.87 -20.01 5.05
N ARG A 286 11.28 -18.82 4.69
CA ARG A 286 10.57 -17.90 3.80
C ARG A 286 11.13 -17.88 2.37
N ALA A 287 12.01 -18.79 2.04
CA ALA A 287 12.85 -18.82 0.84
C ALA A 287 12.11 -18.69 -0.51
N TYR A 288 10.81 -18.86 -0.54
CA TYR A 288 10.04 -18.85 -1.80
C TYR A 288 9.14 -17.63 -2.01
N GLY A 289 8.88 -16.86 -0.99
CA GLY A 289 7.91 -15.74 -1.11
C GLY A 289 8.46 -14.56 -1.91
N GLU A 290 9.73 -14.31 -1.82
CA GLU A 290 10.38 -13.15 -2.43
C GLU A 290 11.01 -13.44 -3.77
N GLY A 291 11.47 -14.66 -3.98
CA GLY A 291 11.69 -15.18 -5.32
C GLY A 291 10.42 -15.11 -6.16
N THR A 292 9.25 -15.15 -5.52
CA THR A 292 7.96 -15.03 -6.21
C THR A 292 7.67 -13.59 -6.63
N TYR A 293 8.08 -12.56 -5.88
CA TYR A 293 7.92 -11.17 -6.30
C TYR A 293 8.72 -10.84 -7.54
N SER A 294 9.96 -11.24 -7.56
CA SER A 294 10.80 -11.16 -8.75
C SER A 294 10.32 -12.10 -9.86
N GLN A 295 9.73 -13.24 -9.53
CA GLN A 295 9.17 -14.23 -10.46
C GLN A 295 7.83 -13.79 -11.04
N MET A 296 6.97 -13.09 -10.29
CA MET A 296 5.66 -12.64 -10.77
C MET A 296 5.77 -11.74 -12.00
N ILE A 297 6.85 -11.02 -12.16
CA ILE A 297 7.08 -10.15 -13.31
C ILE A 297 7.44 -10.95 -14.56
N ILE A 298 7.93 -12.15 -14.41
CA ILE A 298 8.40 -13.03 -15.50
C ILE A 298 7.40 -14.14 -15.82
N GLN A 299 6.58 -14.55 -14.87
CA GLN A 299 5.67 -15.71 -15.03
C GLN A 299 4.49 -15.48 -15.98
N ALA A 300 4.30 -14.31 -16.49
CA ALA A 300 3.17 -14.01 -17.38
C ALA A 300 3.32 -14.59 -18.80
N GLY A 301 3.69 -15.83 -18.90
CA GLY A 301 3.55 -16.62 -20.12
C GLY A 301 4.82 -16.98 -20.87
N ASP A 302 5.91 -16.29 -20.66
CA ASP A 302 7.17 -16.59 -21.34
C ASP A 302 8.02 -17.52 -20.49
N LYS A 303 7.74 -18.81 -20.56
CA LYS A 303 8.74 -19.79 -20.19
C LYS A 303 10.01 -19.46 -20.99
N TRP A 304 11.03 -19.04 -20.28
CA TRP A 304 12.32 -18.72 -20.87
C TRP A 304 12.80 -19.92 -21.69
N THR A 305 12.81 -19.78 -23.00
CA THR A 305 13.43 -20.77 -23.89
C THR A 305 14.92 -20.52 -23.97
N THR A 306 15.69 -21.57 -24.21
CA THR A 306 17.16 -21.47 -24.37
C THR A 306 17.55 -20.45 -25.44
N ALA A 307 16.70 -20.21 -26.42
CA ALA A 307 16.91 -19.20 -27.48
C ALA A 307 16.88 -17.76 -26.97
N ASN A 308 16.13 -17.49 -25.89
CA ASN A 308 16.00 -16.15 -25.30
C ASN A 308 17.06 -15.87 -24.22
N GLN A 309 17.84 -16.87 -23.79
CA GLN A 309 18.85 -16.73 -22.74
C GLN A 309 19.98 -15.77 -23.11
N ASN A 310 20.26 -15.62 -24.40
CA ASN A 310 21.39 -14.83 -24.89
C ASN A 310 21.01 -13.40 -25.29
N ASN A 311 19.72 -13.08 -25.39
CA ASN A 311 19.26 -11.74 -25.77
C ASN A 311 17.85 -11.47 -25.20
N PRO A 312 17.73 -11.27 -23.87
CA PRO A 312 16.48 -10.86 -23.28
C PRO A 312 16.14 -9.47 -23.84
N SER A 313 14.99 -9.36 -24.49
CA SER A 313 14.45 -8.05 -24.81
C SER A 313 13.43 -7.68 -23.75
N PRO A 314 13.79 -6.84 -22.78
CA PRO A 314 12.82 -6.30 -21.82
C PRO A 314 11.73 -5.51 -22.52
N LEU A 315 11.98 -5.07 -23.73
CA LEU A 315 11.08 -4.26 -24.56
C LEU A 315 9.78 -4.97 -24.96
N THR A 316 9.76 -6.31 -24.96
CA THR A 316 8.52 -7.06 -25.18
C THR A 316 7.53 -6.95 -24.03
N SER A 317 8.03 -6.53 -22.85
CA SER A 317 7.22 -6.33 -21.63
C SER A 317 6.62 -4.94 -21.52
N PHE A 318 7.07 -4.00 -22.35
CA PHE A 318 6.57 -2.62 -22.37
C PHE A 318 5.86 -2.33 -23.68
N GLN A 319 4.92 -1.38 -23.67
CA GLN A 319 4.42 -0.80 -24.90
C GLN A 319 5.55 -0.14 -25.68
N ALA A 320 5.53 -0.23 -27.02
CA ALA A 320 6.63 0.24 -27.86
C ALA A 320 6.94 1.74 -27.66
N GLU A 321 5.91 2.58 -27.52
CA GLU A 321 6.09 4.00 -27.23
C GLU A 321 6.74 4.21 -25.87
N PHE A 322 6.30 3.47 -24.86
CA PHE A 322 6.87 3.52 -23.51
C PHE A 322 8.31 3.05 -23.48
N ALA A 323 8.62 1.97 -24.18
CA ALA A 323 9.94 1.39 -24.25
C ALA A 323 10.98 2.39 -24.81
N SER A 324 10.59 3.19 -25.79
CA SER A 324 11.53 4.09 -26.49
C SER A 324 12.16 5.15 -25.58
N TRP A 325 11.36 5.78 -24.71
CA TRP A 325 11.88 6.82 -23.82
C TRP A 325 12.38 6.28 -22.48
N ILE A 326 11.86 5.14 -22.00
CA ILE A 326 12.37 4.48 -20.80
C ILE A 326 13.80 4.00 -21.00
N THR A 327 14.08 3.30 -22.09
CA THR A 327 15.42 2.75 -22.35
C THR A 327 16.47 3.82 -22.66
N ALA A 328 16.04 5.03 -23.01
CA ALA A 328 16.92 6.17 -23.19
C ALA A 328 17.33 6.86 -21.88
N ASP A 329 16.62 6.61 -20.78
CA ASP A 329 16.92 7.22 -19.48
C ASP A 329 17.99 6.42 -18.74
N PRO A 330 19.00 7.07 -18.14
CA PRO A 330 20.06 6.39 -17.39
C PRO A 330 19.57 5.53 -16.22
N ARG A 331 18.38 5.79 -15.69
CA ARG A 331 17.76 4.98 -14.61
C ARG A 331 17.31 3.61 -15.07
N TYR A 332 17.16 3.38 -16.38
CA TYR A 332 16.64 2.13 -16.90
C TYR A 332 17.40 0.91 -16.36
N ASP A 333 18.72 0.92 -16.45
CA ASP A 333 19.55 -0.20 -15.98
C ASP A 333 19.49 -0.35 -14.46
N ALA A 334 19.37 0.74 -13.73
CA ALA A 334 19.30 0.74 -12.27
C ALA A 334 17.95 0.26 -11.70
N THR A 335 16.87 0.42 -12.46
CA THR A 335 15.50 0.21 -11.94
C THR A 335 14.71 -0.83 -12.71
N MET A 336 14.61 -0.67 -14.02
CA MET A 336 13.75 -1.45 -14.91
C MET A 336 14.52 -2.41 -15.80
N GLY A 337 15.85 -2.25 -15.90
CA GLY A 337 16.73 -3.20 -16.56
C GLY A 337 16.54 -4.61 -15.99
N TRP A 338 16.97 -5.61 -16.73
CA TRP A 338 16.71 -6.99 -16.36
C TRP A 338 17.90 -7.59 -15.65
N ALA A 339 17.71 -7.90 -14.39
CA ALA A 339 18.62 -8.73 -13.64
C ALA A 339 18.27 -10.20 -13.79
N ARG A 340 19.29 -11.02 -13.80
CA ARG A 340 19.20 -12.47 -13.92
C ARG A 340 19.05 -13.10 -12.53
N ALA A 341 17.99 -13.84 -12.32
CA ALA A 341 17.80 -14.64 -11.11
C ALA A 341 17.61 -16.12 -11.45
N ILE A 342 18.16 -17.03 -10.67
CA ILE A 342 17.99 -18.47 -10.85
C ILE A 342 17.22 -19.01 -9.66
N SER A 343 16.12 -19.74 -9.90
CA SER A 343 15.39 -20.42 -8.82
C SER A 343 16.17 -21.59 -8.22
N ALA A 344 15.75 -22.06 -7.04
CA ALA A 344 16.26 -23.27 -6.42
C ALA A 344 16.12 -24.52 -7.32
N THR A 345 15.25 -24.49 -8.33
CA THR A 345 15.07 -25.55 -9.33
C THR A 345 15.91 -25.36 -10.58
N GLY A 346 16.82 -24.39 -10.60
CA GLY A 346 17.68 -24.09 -11.75
C GLY A 346 16.97 -23.35 -12.88
N ILE A 347 15.73 -22.88 -12.70
CA ILE A 347 15.01 -22.10 -13.71
C ILE A 347 15.53 -20.66 -13.68
N LEU A 348 15.92 -20.17 -14.86
CA LEU A 348 16.37 -18.81 -15.04
C LEU A 348 15.20 -17.85 -15.14
N TYR A 349 15.22 -16.79 -14.35
CA TYR A 349 14.22 -15.72 -14.36
C TYR A 349 14.88 -14.38 -14.67
N PHE A 350 14.10 -13.45 -15.18
CA PHE A 350 14.45 -12.05 -15.30
C PHE A 350 13.45 -11.22 -14.53
N CYS A 351 13.93 -10.24 -13.81
CA CYS A 351 13.10 -9.30 -13.06
C CYS A 351 13.69 -7.90 -13.18
N PRO A 352 12.91 -6.84 -12.98
CA PRO A 352 13.46 -5.51 -12.89
C PRO A 352 14.60 -5.43 -11.89
N THR A 353 15.67 -4.73 -12.26
CA THR A 353 16.91 -4.64 -11.49
C THR A 353 16.66 -4.23 -10.04
N LYS A 354 15.76 -3.30 -9.81
CA LYS A 354 15.43 -2.84 -8.47
C LYS A 354 14.76 -3.89 -7.57
N LEU A 355 14.20 -4.93 -8.14
CA LEU A 355 13.55 -6.03 -7.43
C LEU A 355 14.47 -7.24 -7.30
N ALA A 356 15.48 -7.34 -8.19
CA ALA A 356 16.50 -8.34 -8.12
C ALA A 356 17.72 -7.73 -7.45
N ARG A 357 18.23 -8.36 -6.46
CA ARG A 357 19.53 -7.98 -5.92
C ARG A 357 20.61 -8.45 -6.85
N GLU A 358 21.10 -7.55 -7.67
CA GLU A 358 22.17 -7.82 -8.61
C GLU A 358 23.45 -8.26 -7.88
N GLY A 359 24.09 -9.30 -8.41
CA GLY A 359 25.40 -9.78 -7.93
C GLY A 359 25.34 -10.84 -6.84
N ARG A 360 24.17 -11.34 -6.46
CA ARG A 360 24.10 -12.48 -5.53
C ARG A 360 24.11 -13.83 -6.24
N PRO A 361 24.88 -14.79 -5.71
CA PRO A 361 24.83 -16.16 -6.20
C PRO A 361 23.42 -16.72 -6.01
N THR A 362 22.93 -17.38 -7.00
CA THR A 362 21.59 -17.96 -7.10
C THR A 362 21.27 -19.04 -6.08
N THR A 363 22.26 -19.51 -5.33
CA THR A 363 22.14 -20.52 -4.28
C THR A 363 21.95 -19.93 -2.89
N ASP A 364 22.07 -18.60 -2.73
CA ASP A 364 22.03 -17.95 -1.43
C ASP A 364 20.77 -17.06 -1.25
N HIS A 365 19.64 -17.56 -1.73
CA HIS A 365 18.32 -16.91 -1.55
C HIS A 365 17.91 -16.79 -0.09
N MET A 366 18.57 -17.53 0.79
CA MET A 366 18.22 -17.65 2.19
C MET A 366 18.61 -16.43 3.04
N ASN A 367 19.46 -15.55 2.51
CA ASN A 367 20.00 -14.38 3.23
C ASN A 367 19.69 -13.05 2.54
N ASP A 368 18.72 -13.04 1.64
CA ASP A 368 18.38 -11.81 0.91
C ASP A 368 17.50 -10.89 1.75
N LYS A 369 17.91 -9.63 1.84
CA LYS A 369 17.12 -8.56 2.45
C LYS A 369 16.36 -7.86 1.35
N PHE A 370 15.02 -7.88 1.41
CA PHE A 370 14.14 -7.20 0.47
C PHE A 370 13.39 -6.08 1.13
N ALA A 371 12.96 -5.10 0.34
CA ALA A 371 12.05 -4.08 0.79
C ALA A 371 10.94 -3.86 -0.23
N THR A 372 9.73 -3.69 0.25
CA THR A 372 8.63 -3.12 -0.53
C THR A 372 8.53 -1.65 -0.15
N TYR A 373 8.81 -0.77 -1.12
CA TYR A 373 8.82 0.67 -0.92
C TYR A 373 7.40 1.23 -0.98
N TYR A 374 6.98 1.89 0.08
CA TYR A 374 5.69 2.59 0.09
C TYR A 374 5.85 4.08 -0.15
N PHE A 375 7.00 4.63 0.25
CA PHE A 375 7.31 6.02 -0.03
C PHE A 375 8.82 6.28 0.06
N ARG A 376 9.34 7.02 -0.94
CA ARG A 376 10.73 7.48 -0.98
C ARG A 376 10.83 9.00 -1.19
N PHE A 377 11.94 9.58 -0.78
CA PHE A 377 12.18 11.04 -0.85
C PHE A 377 11.95 11.67 -2.25
N PRO A 378 12.38 11.06 -3.37
CA PRO A 378 12.18 11.65 -4.70
C PRO A 378 10.71 11.88 -5.05
N GLU A 379 9.78 11.11 -4.50
CA GLU A 379 8.35 11.33 -4.74
C GLU A 379 7.89 12.71 -4.24
N LEU A 380 8.53 13.28 -3.22
CA LEU A 380 8.23 14.66 -2.78
C LEU A 380 8.46 15.70 -3.88
N TYR A 381 9.54 15.55 -4.65
CA TYR A 381 9.84 16.46 -5.77
C TYR A 381 8.85 16.28 -6.92
N LEU A 382 8.45 15.04 -7.20
CA LEU A 382 7.45 14.74 -8.22
C LEU A 382 6.07 15.31 -7.82
N LEU A 383 5.66 15.10 -6.56
CA LEU A 383 4.44 15.69 -6.01
C LEU A 383 4.49 17.21 -6.05
N GLN A 384 5.61 17.84 -5.69
CA GLN A 384 5.77 19.29 -5.75
C GLN A 384 5.64 19.82 -7.17
N ALA A 385 6.28 19.16 -8.14
CA ALA A 385 6.20 19.56 -9.55
C ALA A 385 4.76 19.47 -10.08
N GLU A 386 4.08 18.35 -9.84
CA GLU A 386 2.70 18.12 -10.26
C GLU A 386 1.74 19.12 -9.60
N LEU A 387 1.84 19.30 -8.28
CA LEU A 387 0.97 20.21 -7.53
C LEU A 387 1.17 21.67 -7.92
N ARG A 388 2.42 22.11 -8.16
CA ARG A 388 2.70 23.42 -8.75
C ARG A 388 2.04 23.58 -10.12
N ALA A 389 2.09 22.56 -10.97
CA ALA A 389 1.45 22.57 -12.27
C ALA A 389 -0.08 22.66 -12.16
N ARG A 390 -0.69 21.93 -11.23
CA ARG A 390 -2.15 21.93 -11.00
C ARG A 390 -2.65 23.20 -10.31
N THR A 391 -1.79 23.93 -9.60
CA THR A 391 -2.09 25.23 -9.01
C THR A 391 -1.66 26.41 -9.91
N ASN A 392 -1.43 26.16 -11.20
CA ASN A 392 -1.12 27.13 -12.23
C ASN A 392 0.20 27.92 -12.02
N ALA A 393 1.17 27.36 -11.31
CA ALA A 393 2.51 27.94 -11.26
C ALA A 393 3.19 27.96 -12.65
N SER A 394 4.21 28.79 -12.84
CA SER A 394 4.94 28.88 -14.12
C SER A 394 5.60 27.53 -14.46
N ILE A 395 5.77 27.24 -15.76
CA ILE A 395 6.42 26.01 -16.24
C ILE A 395 7.83 25.89 -15.66
N ALA A 396 8.59 26.98 -15.61
CA ALA A 396 9.93 27.02 -15.02
C ALA A 396 9.91 26.64 -13.53
N SER A 397 8.93 27.12 -12.77
CA SER A 397 8.76 26.76 -11.36
C SER A 397 8.35 25.30 -11.18
N CYS A 398 7.65 24.69 -12.13
CA CYS A 398 7.22 23.30 -12.05
C CYS A 398 8.36 22.32 -12.39
N ILE A 399 9.25 22.65 -13.32
CA ILE A 399 10.37 21.78 -13.69
C ILE A 399 11.53 21.83 -12.69
N GLU A 400 11.64 22.90 -11.91
CA GLU A 400 12.71 23.09 -10.93
C GLU A 400 12.81 21.95 -9.89
N PRO A 401 11.72 21.46 -9.25
CA PRO A 401 11.81 20.33 -8.33
C PRO A 401 12.36 19.06 -8.99
N ILE A 402 11.96 18.78 -10.23
CA ILE A 402 12.44 17.62 -10.98
C ILE A 402 13.95 17.75 -11.23
N ASN A 403 14.40 18.88 -11.70
CA ASN A 403 15.83 19.12 -11.93
C ASN A 403 16.64 19.11 -10.62
N THR A 404 16.05 19.55 -9.52
CA THR A 404 16.64 19.41 -8.19
C THR A 404 16.79 17.95 -7.79
N MET A 405 15.75 17.14 -7.96
CA MET A 405 15.80 15.69 -7.74
C MET A 405 16.91 15.03 -8.58
N ARG A 406 16.91 15.31 -9.89
CA ARG A 406 17.88 14.74 -10.84
C ARG A 406 19.31 15.11 -10.50
N SER A 407 19.57 16.36 -10.10
CA SER A 407 20.90 16.84 -9.71
C SER A 407 21.50 16.18 -8.47
N LYS A 408 20.65 15.54 -7.64
CA LYS A 408 21.11 14.84 -6.43
C LYS A 408 21.57 13.40 -6.73
N ARG A 409 21.34 12.89 -7.92
CA ARG A 409 21.80 11.55 -8.33
C ARG A 409 23.20 11.62 -8.93
N THR A 410 24.09 10.76 -8.46
CA THR A 410 25.46 10.59 -8.98
C THR A 410 25.67 9.21 -9.60
N ASN A 411 24.79 8.25 -9.30
CA ASN A 411 24.80 6.91 -9.88
C ASN A 411 23.34 6.38 -10.00
N PRO A 412 22.77 6.37 -11.23
CA PRO A 412 23.29 7.00 -12.44
C PRO A 412 23.23 8.53 -12.36
N VAL A 413 24.10 9.20 -13.11
CA VAL A 413 24.03 10.66 -13.30
C VAL A 413 22.82 11.00 -14.15
N LEU A 414 21.97 11.88 -13.68
CA LEU A 414 20.76 12.31 -14.39
C LEU A 414 20.95 13.74 -14.93
N PRO A 415 21.02 13.94 -16.26
CA PRO A 415 21.09 15.28 -16.82
C PRO A 415 19.83 16.11 -16.53
N ALA A 416 19.99 17.40 -16.38
CA ALA A 416 18.84 18.31 -16.22
C ALA A 416 17.95 18.27 -17.47
N LEU A 417 16.67 18.34 -17.25
CA LEU A 417 15.67 18.44 -18.32
C LEU A 417 15.50 19.90 -18.76
N ALA A 418 15.32 20.10 -20.06
CA ALA A 418 14.96 21.40 -20.60
C ALA A 418 13.57 21.82 -20.12
N THR A 419 13.36 23.14 -20.03
CA THR A 419 12.05 23.68 -19.71
C THR A 419 11.08 23.40 -20.88
N PRO A 420 9.96 22.68 -20.65
CA PRO A 420 8.97 22.40 -21.68
C PRO A 420 8.36 23.68 -22.28
N ALA A 421 7.99 23.63 -23.56
CA ALA A 421 7.41 24.77 -24.25
C ALA A 421 5.93 24.99 -23.88
N SER A 422 5.24 23.95 -23.44
CA SER A 422 3.81 24.00 -23.09
C SER A 422 3.49 23.33 -21.77
N ARG A 423 2.30 23.62 -21.23
CA ARG A 423 1.78 22.94 -20.03
C ARG A 423 1.54 21.43 -20.30
N GLU A 424 1.10 21.08 -21.48
CA GLU A 424 0.86 19.72 -21.87
C GLU A 424 2.17 18.92 -21.90
N GLU A 425 3.20 19.44 -22.53
CA GLU A 425 4.54 18.85 -22.52
C GLU A 425 5.10 18.71 -21.09
N LEU A 426 4.90 19.71 -20.24
CA LEU A 426 5.27 19.65 -18.83
C LEU A 426 4.58 18.49 -18.11
N MET A 427 3.27 18.36 -18.28
CA MET A 427 2.50 17.29 -17.61
C MET A 427 2.93 15.91 -18.10
N GLU A 428 3.17 15.74 -19.41
CA GLU A 428 3.70 14.48 -19.95
C GLU A 428 5.10 14.17 -19.38
N LEU A 429 5.96 15.17 -19.25
CA LEU A 429 7.29 15.01 -18.67
C LEU A 429 7.20 14.61 -17.19
N ILE A 430 6.33 15.24 -16.39
CA ILE A 430 6.12 14.87 -14.98
C ILE A 430 5.63 13.41 -14.90
N PHE A 431 4.69 13.01 -15.76
CA PHE A 431 4.21 11.64 -15.82
C PHE A 431 5.35 10.64 -16.12
N LYS A 432 6.22 10.95 -17.10
CA LYS A 432 7.39 10.13 -17.41
C LYS A 432 8.32 10.00 -16.20
N GLU A 433 8.55 11.08 -15.46
CA GLU A 433 9.38 11.06 -14.26
C GLU A 433 8.78 10.17 -13.15
N TYR A 434 7.45 10.18 -12.97
CA TYR A 434 6.78 9.22 -12.06
C TYR A 434 7.08 7.77 -12.46
N CYS A 435 6.95 7.45 -13.74
CA CYS A 435 7.19 6.09 -14.23
C CYS A 435 8.67 5.68 -14.08
N LEU A 436 9.60 6.58 -14.38
CA LEU A 436 11.03 6.31 -14.30
C LEU A 436 11.54 6.16 -12.86
N GLU A 437 11.03 6.96 -11.97
CA GLU A 437 11.49 6.98 -10.58
C GLU A 437 10.78 5.95 -9.70
N LEU A 438 9.45 5.80 -9.88
CA LEU A 438 8.59 5.05 -8.97
C LEU A 438 7.97 3.80 -9.61
N TYR A 439 8.61 3.24 -10.64
CA TYR A 439 8.15 2.02 -11.28
C TYR A 439 7.87 0.90 -10.26
N MET A 440 6.65 0.36 -10.29
CA MET A 440 6.17 -0.68 -9.36
C MET A 440 6.23 -0.30 -7.87
N GLU A 441 6.17 0.99 -7.55
CA GLU A 441 6.10 1.46 -6.17
C GLU A 441 4.75 2.08 -5.88
N ASN A 442 4.06 1.51 -4.93
CA ASN A 442 2.79 2.03 -4.36
C ASN A 442 1.71 2.38 -5.39
N GLY A 443 1.73 1.74 -6.57
CA GLY A 443 0.76 2.00 -7.66
C GLY A 443 0.88 3.39 -8.30
N SER A 444 2.02 4.05 -8.14
CA SER A 444 2.21 5.45 -8.59
C SER A 444 1.91 5.64 -10.06
N GLU A 445 2.25 4.69 -10.93
CA GLU A 445 2.01 4.75 -12.37
C GLU A 445 0.52 4.68 -12.70
N TRP A 446 -0.25 3.85 -11.99
CA TRP A 446 -1.69 3.71 -12.21
C TRP A 446 -2.42 5.00 -11.88
N PHE A 447 -2.20 5.53 -10.68
CA PHE A 447 -2.86 6.76 -10.26
C PHE A 447 -2.42 7.96 -11.12
N ALA A 448 -1.16 7.99 -11.54
CA ALA A 448 -0.71 8.99 -12.51
C ALA A 448 -1.40 8.81 -13.88
N ALA A 449 -1.48 7.59 -14.41
CA ALA A 449 -2.10 7.32 -15.70
C ALA A 449 -3.58 7.73 -15.77
N LEU A 450 -4.30 7.65 -14.64
CA LEU A 450 -5.69 8.10 -14.55
C LEU A 450 -5.84 9.63 -14.51
N ARG A 451 -4.97 10.31 -13.74
CA ARG A 451 -5.15 11.76 -13.50
C ARG A 451 -4.38 12.67 -14.44
N PHE A 452 -3.37 12.17 -15.16
CA PHE A 452 -2.70 12.92 -16.21
C PHE A 452 -3.44 12.75 -17.53
N GLN A 453 -3.51 13.84 -18.29
CA GLN A 453 -4.24 13.88 -19.56
C GLN A 453 -3.32 14.27 -20.70
N LYS A 454 -3.60 13.71 -21.88
CA LYS A 454 -3.05 14.12 -23.16
C LYS A 454 -4.16 14.05 -24.20
N ASN A 455 -4.29 15.07 -25.03
CA ASN A 455 -5.39 15.19 -26.00
C ASN A 455 -6.80 15.07 -25.37
N ASN A 456 -6.99 15.64 -24.20
CA ASN A 456 -8.25 15.62 -23.42
C ASN A 456 -8.72 14.23 -22.99
N GLN A 457 -7.84 13.25 -22.87
CA GLN A 457 -8.14 11.92 -22.33
C GLN A 457 -7.04 11.46 -21.38
N PRO A 458 -7.34 10.55 -20.44
CA PRO A 458 -6.32 9.97 -19.57
C PRO A 458 -5.17 9.36 -20.37
N ILE A 459 -3.94 9.58 -19.91
CA ILE A 459 -2.72 9.03 -20.52
C ILE A 459 -2.80 7.50 -20.60
N LEU A 460 -3.55 6.88 -19.70
CA LEU A 460 -3.85 5.45 -19.69
C LEU A 460 -4.19 4.89 -21.09
N TYR A 461 -5.03 5.59 -21.86
CA TYR A 461 -5.46 5.12 -23.17
C TYR A 461 -4.37 5.21 -24.25
N LEU A 462 -3.40 6.10 -24.06
CA LEU A 462 -2.22 6.18 -24.93
C LEU A 462 -1.21 5.07 -24.63
N LEU A 463 -1.16 4.62 -23.38
CA LEU A 463 -0.28 3.54 -22.97
C LEU A 463 -0.81 2.16 -23.39
N LYS A 464 -2.11 2.05 -23.67
CA LYS A 464 -2.79 0.80 -24.03
C LYS A 464 -3.65 0.95 -25.30
N PRO A 465 -3.04 1.25 -26.44
CA PRO A 465 -3.80 1.48 -27.67
C PRO A 465 -4.52 0.23 -28.21
N ASP A 466 -4.16 -0.95 -27.72
CA ASP A 466 -4.76 -2.26 -28.04
C ASP A 466 -5.86 -2.69 -27.06
N VAL A 467 -6.22 -1.83 -26.11
CA VAL A 467 -7.29 -2.08 -25.14
C VAL A 467 -8.37 -1.03 -25.31
N GLU A 468 -9.61 -1.49 -25.49
CA GLU A 468 -10.76 -0.57 -25.53
C GLU A 468 -10.84 0.28 -24.25
N PRO A 469 -11.26 1.55 -24.36
CA PRO A 469 -11.47 2.39 -23.20
C PRO A 469 -12.43 1.73 -22.22
N ILE A 470 -12.01 1.64 -20.96
CA ILE A 470 -12.82 1.06 -19.90
C ILE A 470 -13.85 2.07 -19.38
N ASP A 471 -14.95 1.55 -18.88
CA ASP A 471 -15.90 2.35 -18.10
C ASP A 471 -15.14 3.01 -16.91
N PRO A 472 -15.24 4.35 -16.72
CA PRO A 472 -14.65 5.00 -15.55
C PRO A 472 -15.01 4.37 -14.22
N ASN A 473 -16.18 3.76 -14.07
CA ASN A 473 -16.57 2.98 -12.91
C ASN A 473 -15.60 1.81 -12.60
N MET A 474 -14.86 1.35 -13.61
CA MET A 474 -13.86 0.28 -13.47
C MET A 474 -12.43 0.80 -13.21
N TYR A 475 -12.25 2.05 -12.84
CA TYR A 475 -10.95 2.57 -12.39
C TYR A 475 -10.54 2.05 -11.01
N CYS A 476 -11.46 1.45 -10.27
CA CYS A 476 -11.19 0.65 -9.08
C CYS A 476 -11.55 -0.82 -9.32
N TRP A 477 -11.13 -1.69 -8.42
CA TRP A 477 -11.48 -3.11 -8.47
C TRP A 477 -12.90 -3.36 -7.94
N PRO A 478 -13.55 -4.46 -8.36
CA PRO A 478 -14.88 -4.82 -7.85
C PRO A 478 -14.80 -5.20 -6.37
N ILE A 479 -15.91 -5.01 -5.65
CA ILE A 479 -16.07 -5.62 -4.33
C ILE A 479 -16.09 -7.15 -4.54
N PRO A 480 -15.29 -7.93 -3.78
CA PRO A 480 -15.26 -9.37 -3.95
C PRO A 480 -16.62 -10.05 -3.75
N SER A 481 -16.92 -11.04 -4.59
CA SER A 481 -18.16 -11.82 -4.45
C SER A 481 -18.29 -12.53 -3.10
N SER A 482 -17.18 -12.86 -2.46
CA SER A 482 -17.17 -13.41 -1.10
C SER A 482 -17.71 -12.42 -0.07
N GLU A 483 -17.54 -11.12 -0.26
CA GLU A 483 -18.12 -10.09 0.60
C GLU A 483 -19.59 -9.87 0.26
N THR A 484 -19.93 -9.64 -1.02
CA THR A 484 -21.30 -9.35 -1.43
C THR A 484 -22.28 -10.51 -1.19
N SER A 485 -21.79 -11.76 -1.20
CA SER A 485 -22.63 -12.94 -0.90
C SER A 485 -22.93 -13.12 0.59
N THR A 486 -22.11 -12.58 1.47
CA THR A 486 -22.24 -12.73 2.93
C THR A 486 -22.78 -11.47 3.62
N ASN A 487 -22.47 -10.29 3.07
CA ASN A 487 -22.86 -9.00 3.59
C ASN A 487 -23.96 -8.39 2.69
N GLN A 488 -25.22 -8.60 3.09
CA GLN A 488 -26.37 -8.13 2.32
C GLN A 488 -26.52 -6.59 2.24
N PHE A 489 -25.76 -5.84 3.03
CA PHE A 489 -25.82 -4.38 3.07
C PHE A 489 -24.85 -3.72 2.09
N ILE A 490 -23.76 -4.40 1.72
CA ILE A 490 -22.72 -3.80 0.90
C ILE A 490 -23.14 -3.69 -0.57
N LYS A 491 -23.03 -2.47 -1.11
CA LYS A 491 -23.30 -2.23 -2.52
C LYS A 491 -22.06 -2.57 -3.36
N PRO A 492 -22.17 -3.36 -4.44
CA PRO A 492 -21.07 -3.58 -5.37
C PRO A 492 -20.73 -2.29 -6.14
N ASN A 493 -19.53 -2.24 -6.72
CA ASN A 493 -19.17 -1.15 -7.63
C ASN A 493 -19.91 -1.31 -8.96
N PRO A 494 -20.46 -0.23 -9.54
CA PRO A 494 -21.06 -0.29 -10.88
C PRO A 494 -19.99 -0.65 -11.93
N GLY A 495 -20.45 -1.10 -13.11
CA GLY A 495 -19.57 -1.51 -14.19
C GLY A 495 -19.07 -2.95 -14.12
N TYR A 496 -19.34 -3.66 -13.03
CA TYR A 496 -19.00 -5.08 -12.86
C TYR A 496 -20.26 -5.95 -12.82
N ASP A 497 -20.21 -7.06 -13.58
CA ASP A 497 -21.23 -8.10 -13.46
C ASP A 497 -21.09 -8.80 -12.09
N ASN A 498 -22.18 -8.86 -11.34
CA ASN A 498 -22.24 -9.44 -9.99
C ASN A 498 -22.81 -10.85 -10.01
#